data_0af100c4ffe77126b2dbbdd9f340d059
#
_entry.id   0af100c4ffe77126b2dbbdd9f340d059
#
_cell.length_a   1.000
_cell.length_b   1.000
_cell.length_c   1.000
_cell.angle_alpha   90.00
_cell.angle_beta   90.00
_cell.angle_gamma   90.00
#
_symmetry.space_group_name_H-M   'P 1'
#
loop_
_entity.id
_entity.type
_entity.pdbx_description
1 polymer ?
#
loop_
_entity_poly.entity_id
_entity_poly.type
_entity_poly.pdbx_seq_one_letter_code
_entity_poly.pdbx_strand_id
1 'polypeptide(L)'
;MLGVNQLAHSWYIGAFQLPVLAPALWKVGLAKVWPQVLRRTENLYSEASVTQLQDGTHGIELYRANMLPCLLKPRERYTKVPVQLIVAREDNYVRPAMLEDLPQWTEQLWRRELDCGHWGPLLQHPDVTANWIREFIHHIEGAPAAGPLQRSKVTTGHPTGPDSGKRVIITGAGSGIGRETALAFARRGALVVCTDINSEEAAATARTITAEGGEALSRKCDVSNTRSMEALATWVEKELGAPDIVVNNAGIGLSGSLLDTSVKDWQQVLGVNLWGVIHGSRLFARQMIDQGRAGHIVNIASAAAFMPSRMLPAYATSKSAVLMFSECLRAEMDEHNIGVSAICPGIINTPITRNTRFVGVDDDEQSRRQKNAEKLYQRRAFTPDRVAQAIVEAVEKNRAVVPVSPEALGMQWLGRFTPSLARNLAQVEFTP
;
A
#
# COMPACT_ATOMS: atom_id res chain seq x y z
N MET A 1 4.10 -17.95 -3.94
CA MET A 1 3.99 -18.26 -2.49
C MET A 1 2.55 -18.43 -1.98
N LEU A 2 1.55 -17.76 -2.57
CA LEU A 2 0.12 -17.93 -2.19
C LEU A 2 -0.36 -19.40 -2.27
N GLY A 3 0.05 -20.15 -3.30
CA GLY A 3 -0.41 -21.53 -3.47
C GLY A 3 0.05 -22.52 -2.39
N VAL A 4 1.26 -22.40 -1.87
CA VAL A 4 1.81 -23.33 -0.86
C VAL A 4 1.14 -23.12 0.51
N ASN A 5 0.92 -21.86 0.89
CA ASN A 5 0.22 -21.53 2.15
C ASN A 5 -1.26 -21.95 2.11
N GLN A 6 -1.93 -21.81 0.96
CA GLN A 6 -3.31 -22.25 0.80
C GLN A 6 -3.43 -23.75 0.87
N LEU A 7 -2.52 -24.51 0.25
CA LEU A 7 -2.49 -25.96 0.32
C LEU A 7 -2.37 -26.49 1.76
N ALA A 8 -1.57 -25.79 2.59
CA ALA A 8 -1.46 -26.14 4.01
C ALA A 8 -2.78 -25.95 4.80
N HIS A 9 -3.56 -24.91 4.46
CA HIS A 9 -4.87 -24.68 5.08
C HIS A 9 -5.98 -25.56 4.48
N SER A 10 -5.79 -26.04 3.28
CA SER A 10 -6.75 -26.88 2.54
C SER A 10 -6.41 -28.36 2.62
N TRP A 11 -5.59 -28.81 3.59
CA TRP A 11 -5.18 -30.20 3.76
C TRP A 11 -6.36 -31.19 3.81
N TYR A 12 -7.49 -30.77 4.36
CA TYR A 12 -8.72 -31.54 4.45
C TYR A 12 -9.30 -31.92 3.06
N ILE A 13 -9.05 -31.09 2.03
CA ILE A 13 -9.46 -31.40 0.66
C ILE A 13 -8.75 -32.66 0.18
N GLY A 14 -7.45 -32.79 0.47
CA GLY A 14 -6.68 -34.02 0.19
C GLY A 14 -7.22 -35.21 0.99
N ALA A 15 -7.55 -35.03 2.26
CA ALA A 15 -8.15 -36.04 3.09
C ALA A 15 -9.51 -36.52 2.54
N PHE A 16 -10.34 -35.62 2.04
CA PHE A 16 -11.64 -35.94 1.42
C PHE A 16 -11.52 -36.75 0.11
N GLN A 17 -10.34 -36.72 -0.55
CA GLN A 17 -10.12 -37.55 -1.74
C GLN A 17 -9.97 -39.06 -1.39
N LEU A 18 -9.78 -39.41 -0.12
CA LEU A 18 -9.69 -40.81 0.29
C LEU A 18 -11.08 -41.47 0.29
N PRO A 19 -11.38 -42.42 -0.64
CA PRO A 19 -12.75 -42.81 -0.96
C PRO A 19 -13.48 -43.56 0.16
N VAL A 20 -12.75 -44.27 1.02
CA VAL A 20 -13.31 -45.08 2.10
C VAL A 20 -13.06 -44.40 3.46
N LEU A 21 -11.87 -43.85 3.66
CA LEU A 21 -11.42 -43.36 4.96
C LEU A 21 -12.18 -42.11 5.39
N ALA A 22 -12.38 -41.15 4.50
CA ALA A 22 -13.03 -39.88 4.86
C ALA A 22 -14.51 -40.06 5.25
N PRO A 23 -15.36 -40.79 4.45
CA PRO A 23 -16.72 -41.09 4.88
C PRO A 23 -16.79 -41.98 6.13
N ALA A 24 -15.86 -42.91 6.32
CA ALA A 24 -15.82 -43.77 7.50
C ALA A 24 -15.50 -42.96 8.77
N LEU A 25 -14.48 -42.09 8.76
CA LEU A 25 -14.14 -41.22 9.89
C LEU A 25 -15.28 -40.25 10.24
N TRP A 26 -15.99 -39.73 9.23
CA TRP A 26 -17.15 -38.91 9.43
C TRP A 26 -18.27 -39.68 10.16
N LYS A 27 -18.58 -40.87 9.70
CA LYS A 27 -19.62 -41.74 10.29
C LYS A 27 -19.28 -42.25 11.70
N VAL A 28 -18.01 -42.58 11.96
CA VAL A 28 -17.58 -43.18 13.23
C VAL A 28 -17.54 -42.17 14.39
N GLY A 29 -17.26 -40.87 14.12
CA GLY A 29 -17.19 -39.93 15.22
C GLY A 29 -17.02 -38.48 14.86
N LEU A 30 -16.41 -38.14 13.71
CA LEU A 30 -16.09 -36.75 13.36
C LEU A 30 -17.36 -35.90 13.27
N ALA A 31 -18.45 -36.45 12.74
CA ALA A 31 -19.73 -35.75 12.71
C ALA A 31 -20.22 -35.32 14.08
N LYS A 32 -20.03 -36.14 15.11
CA LYS A 32 -20.47 -35.82 16.49
C LYS A 32 -19.64 -34.76 17.16
N VAL A 33 -18.34 -34.68 16.86
CA VAL A 33 -17.43 -33.68 17.43
C VAL A 33 -17.31 -32.42 16.59
N TRP A 34 -17.94 -32.39 15.41
CA TRP A 34 -17.85 -31.24 14.47
C TRP A 34 -18.27 -29.90 15.08
N PRO A 35 -19.35 -29.77 15.86
CA PRO A 35 -19.70 -28.54 16.55
C PRO A 35 -18.58 -28.05 17.48
N GLN A 36 -17.84 -28.97 18.11
CA GLN A 36 -16.72 -28.61 18.99
C GLN A 36 -15.49 -28.15 18.16
N VAL A 37 -15.31 -28.72 16.97
CA VAL A 37 -14.27 -28.26 16.03
C VAL A 37 -14.58 -26.84 15.59
N LEU A 38 -15.80 -26.54 15.13
CA LEU A 38 -16.22 -25.18 14.74
C LEU A 38 -16.09 -24.18 15.89
N ARG A 39 -16.41 -24.59 17.11
CA ARG A 39 -16.23 -23.74 18.29
C ARG A 39 -14.77 -23.38 18.53
N ARG A 40 -13.84 -24.31 18.30
CA ARG A 40 -12.40 -24.07 18.52
C ARG A 40 -11.71 -23.34 17.38
N THR A 41 -12.12 -23.59 16.15
CA THR A 41 -11.44 -23.05 14.95
C THR A 41 -12.04 -21.74 14.47
N GLU A 42 -13.36 -21.54 14.68
CA GLU A 42 -14.12 -20.40 14.16
C GLU A 42 -14.82 -19.57 15.26
N ASN A 43 -14.63 -19.96 16.54
CA ASN A 43 -15.36 -19.37 17.68
C ASN A 43 -16.89 -19.36 17.48
N LEU A 44 -17.41 -20.40 16.83
CA LEU A 44 -18.84 -20.55 16.50
C LEU A 44 -19.53 -21.54 17.43
N TYR A 45 -20.69 -21.13 17.92
CA TYR A 45 -21.59 -22.00 18.67
C TYR A 45 -22.66 -22.53 17.68
N SER A 46 -22.59 -23.80 17.35
CA SER A 46 -23.63 -24.49 16.60
C SER A 46 -24.02 -25.77 17.30
N GLU A 47 -25.29 -26.10 17.26
CA GLU A 47 -25.78 -27.41 17.68
C GLU A 47 -25.71 -28.37 16.51
N ALA A 48 -25.52 -29.66 16.81
CA ALA A 48 -25.51 -30.71 15.80
C ALA A 48 -26.91 -30.82 15.14
N SER A 49 -26.98 -30.58 13.82
CA SER A 49 -28.22 -30.84 13.08
C SER A 49 -28.56 -32.33 13.04
N VAL A 50 -29.86 -32.65 12.99
CA VAL A 50 -30.36 -34.05 12.77
C VAL A 50 -29.81 -34.61 11.48
N THR A 51 -29.58 -33.81 10.47
CA THR A 51 -29.06 -34.21 9.14
C THR A 51 -27.53 -34.11 9.05
N GLN A 52 -26.83 -33.68 10.07
CA GLN A 52 -25.38 -33.42 10.04
C GLN A 52 -24.54 -34.58 9.52
N LEU A 53 -24.90 -35.81 9.88
CA LEU A 53 -24.20 -37.01 9.39
C LEU A 53 -24.36 -37.16 7.88
N GLN A 54 -25.55 -36.96 7.36
CA GLN A 54 -25.89 -37.10 5.95
C GLN A 54 -25.28 -35.95 5.14
N ASP A 55 -25.46 -34.70 5.63
CA ASP A 55 -24.97 -33.48 4.97
C ASP A 55 -23.44 -33.51 4.83
N GLY A 56 -22.72 -33.88 5.89
CA GLY A 56 -21.27 -33.99 5.82
C GLY A 56 -20.79 -35.10 4.90
N THR A 57 -21.54 -36.25 4.82
CA THR A 57 -21.23 -37.30 3.85
C THR A 57 -21.40 -36.78 2.41
N HIS A 58 -22.49 -36.10 2.11
CA HIS A 58 -22.73 -35.49 0.79
C HIS A 58 -21.71 -34.38 0.49
N GLY A 59 -21.31 -33.58 1.50
CA GLY A 59 -20.27 -32.57 1.37
C GLY A 59 -18.92 -33.16 0.97
N ILE A 60 -18.50 -34.27 1.59
CA ILE A 60 -17.28 -35.00 1.20
C ILE A 60 -17.36 -35.46 -0.27
N GLU A 61 -18.49 -36.04 -0.69
CA GLU A 61 -18.69 -36.44 -2.09
C GLU A 61 -18.65 -35.28 -3.07
N LEU A 62 -19.22 -34.13 -2.70
CA LEU A 62 -19.16 -32.89 -3.50
C LEU A 62 -17.72 -32.43 -3.73
N TYR A 63 -16.88 -32.43 -2.68
CA TYR A 63 -15.47 -32.13 -2.81
C TYR A 63 -14.73 -33.12 -3.71
N ARG A 64 -15.01 -34.42 -3.58
CA ARG A 64 -14.40 -35.46 -4.40
C ARG A 64 -14.77 -35.33 -5.89
N ALA A 65 -16.02 -35.00 -6.18
CA ALA A 65 -16.49 -34.88 -7.55
C ALA A 65 -15.96 -33.63 -8.26
N ASN A 66 -15.72 -32.54 -7.54
CA ASN A 66 -15.46 -31.21 -8.16
C ASN A 66 -14.02 -30.70 -8.00
N MET A 67 -13.36 -30.90 -6.85
CA MET A 67 -12.11 -30.22 -6.58
C MET A 67 -10.96 -30.68 -7.46
N LEU A 68 -10.69 -31.99 -7.51
CA LEU A 68 -9.58 -32.53 -8.29
C LEU A 68 -9.74 -32.26 -9.80
N PRO A 69 -10.90 -32.51 -10.42
CA PRO A 69 -11.14 -32.20 -11.82
C PRO A 69 -10.98 -30.69 -12.13
N CYS A 70 -11.44 -29.81 -11.25
CA CYS A 70 -11.30 -28.36 -11.43
C CYS A 70 -9.86 -27.86 -11.29
N LEU A 71 -9.07 -28.45 -10.37
CA LEU A 71 -7.66 -28.13 -10.21
C LEU A 71 -6.80 -28.62 -11.38
N LEU A 72 -7.10 -29.82 -11.92
CA LEU A 72 -6.35 -30.42 -13.03
C LEU A 72 -6.69 -29.80 -14.40
N LYS A 73 -7.91 -29.29 -14.55
CA LYS A 73 -8.38 -28.66 -15.79
C LYS A 73 -9.13 -27.36 -15.45
N PRO A 74 -8.42 -26.31 -15.04
CA PRO A 74 -9.06 -25.02 -14.76
C PRO A 74 -9.76 -24.51 -16.03
N ARG A 75 -10.96 -23.98 -15.85
CA ARG A 75 -11.75 -23.40 -16.94
C ARG A 75 -11.97 -21.93 -16.66
N GLU A 76 -11.76 -21.12 -17.65
CA GLU A 76 -12.19 -19.71 -17.62
C GLU A 76 -13.72 -19.67 -17.54
N ARG A 77 -14.26 -18.91 -16.59
CA ARG A 77 -15.70 -18.79 -16.34
C ARG A 77 -16.09 -17.34 -16.17
N TYR A 78 -16.11 -16.64 -17.28
CA TYR A 78 -16.60 -15.28 -17.31
C TYR A 78 -18.12 -15.21 -17.18
N THR A 79 -18.63 -14.28 -16.37
CA THR A 79 -20.07 -14.03 -16.20
C THR A 79 -20.42 -12.57 -16.43
N LYS A 80 -21.56 -12.34 -17.10
CA LYS A 80 -22.20 -11.03 -17.25
C LYS A 80 -23.23 -10.76 -16.16
N VAL A 81 -23.54 -11.78 -15.36
CA VAL A 81 -24.47 -11.63 -14.24
C VAL A 81 -23.80 -10.76 -13.17
N PRO A 82 -24.51 -9.74 -12.65
CA PRO A 82 -24.02 -8.94 -11.53
C PRO A 82 -23.72 -9.83 -10.31
N VAL A 83 -22.55 -9.65 -9.72
CA VAL A 83 -22.07 -10.45 -8.59
C VAL A 83 -21.89 -9.57 -7.36
N GLN A 84 -22.45 -9.98 -6.22
CA GLN A 84 -22.06 -9.44 -4.92
C GLN A 84 -21.18 -10.46 -4.20
N LEU A 85 -19.98 -10.05 -3.84
CA LEU A 85 -19.01 -10.83 -3.06
C LEU A 85 -19.03 -10.33 -1.61
N ILE A 86 -19.33 -11.21 -0.67
CA ILE A 86 -19.22 -10.95 0.78
C ILE A 86 -18.01 -11.71 1.28
N VAL A 87 -16.97 -11.00 1.70
CA VAL A 87 -15.69 -11.54 2.13
C VAL A 87 -15.63 -11.60 3.64
N ALA A 88 -15.42 -12.77 4.20
CA ALA A 88 -15.04 -12.96 5.59
C ALA A 88 -13.52 -12.74 5.72
N ARG A 89 -13.09 -11.70 6.44
CA ARG A 89 -11.66 -11.31 6.50
C ARG A 89 -10.79 -12.33 7.22
N GLU A 90 -11.36 -13.00 8.21
CA GLU A 90 -10.69 -14.00 9.03
C GLU A 90 -10.93 -15.44 8.54
N ASP A 91 -11.33 -15.60 7.27
CA ASP A 91 -11.60 -16.89 6.67
C ASP A 91 -10.32 -17.72 6.55
N ASN A 92 -10.27 -18.81 7.31
CA ASN A 92 -9.16 -19.76 7.30
C ASN A 92 -9.27 -20.81 6.18
N TYR A 93 -10.44 -20.97 5.55
CA TYR A 93 -10.69 -21.97 4.50
C TYR A 93 -10.56 -21.37 3.09
N VAL A 94 -11.19 -20.22 2.86
CA VAL A 94 -11.11 -19.47 1.60
C VAL A 94 -10.54 -18.09 1.90
N ARG A 95 -9.22 -18.00 1.87
CA ARG A 95 -8.54 -16.75 2.20
C ARG A 95 -8.98 -15.61 1.27
N PRO A 96 -9.16 -14.38 1.80
CA PRO A 96 -9.51 -13.21 0.99
C PRO A 96 -8.63 -13.02 -0.26
N ALA A 97 -7.34 -13.34 -0.15
CA ALA A 97 -6.38 -13.28 -1.27
C ALA A 97 -6.74 -14.18 -2.47
N MET A 98 -7.52 -15.25 -2.26
CA MET A 98 -8.01 -16.11 -3.37
C MET A 98 -9.13 -15.47 -4.17
N LEU A 99 -9.74 -14.42 -3.64
CA LEU A 99 -10.88 -13.74 -4.25
C LEU A 99 -10.46 -12.47 -5.00
N GLU A 100 -9.15 -12.13 -4.96
CA GLU A 100 -8.61 -10.93 -5.61
C GLU A 100 -8.70 -10.99 -7.14
N ASP A 101 -8.70 -12.19 -7.72
CA ASP A 101 -8.81 -12.38 -9.18
C ASP A 101 -10.25 -12.34 -9.70
N LEU A 102 -11.24 -12.28 -8.82
CA LEU A 102 -12.65 -12.35 -9.22
C LEU A 102 -13.10 -11.23 -10.19
N PRO A 103 -12.60 -9.97 -10.06
CA PRO A 103 -12.98 -8.88 -10.97
C PRO A 103 -12.70 -9.15 -12.45
N GLN A 104 -11.70 -9.95 -12.80
CA GLN A 104 -11.41 -10.32 -14.18
C GLN A 104 -12.43 -11.29 -14.80
N TRP A 105 -13.20 -11.99 -13.95
CA TRP A 105 -14.16 -13.01 -14.36
C TRP A 105 -15.62 -12.53 -14.35
N THR A 106 -15.84 -11.26 -13.96
CA THR A 106 -17.20 -10.69 -13.86
C THR A 106 -17.27 -9.35 -14.58
N GLU A 107 -18.43 -9.06 -15.21
CA GLU A 107 -18.69 -7.76 -15.82
C GLU A 107 -19.04 -6.70 -14.77
N GLN A 108 -19.71 -7.11 -13.70
CA GLN A 108 -20.14 -6.22 -12.61
C GLN A 108 -19.94 -6.93 -11.27
N LEU A 109 -19.18 -6.29 -10.38
CA LEU A 109 -18.85 -6.82 -9.05
C LEU A 109 -19.05 -5.76 -7.96
N TRP A 110 -19.65 -6.17 -6.85
CA TRP A 110 -19.70 -5.42 -5.59
C TRP A 110 -19.04 -6.25 -4.51
N ARG A 111 -18.05 -5.68 -3.79
CA ARG A 111 -17.32 -6.36 -2.73
C ARG A 111 -17.64 -5.71 -1.39
N ARG A 112 -18.05 -6.51 -0.42
CA ARG A 112 -18.27 -6.13 0.98
C ARG A 112 -17.51 -7.08 1.90
N GLU A 113 -17.04 -6.60 3.02
CA GLU A 113 -16.19 -7.35 3.92
C GLU A 113 -16.75 -7.34 5.34
N LEU A 114 -16.62 -8.49 6.03
CA LEU A 114 -17.00 -8.68 7.43
C LEU A 114 -15.79 -9.20 8.23
N ASP A 115 -15.61 -8.68 9.42
CA ASP A 115 -14.58 -9.13 10.35
C ASP A 115 -15.07 -10.39 11.09
N CYS A 116 -14.99 -11.53 10.42
CA CYS A 116 -15.46 -12.82 10.92
C CYS A 116 -14.79 -13.98 10.15
N GLY A 117 -14.91 -15.20 10.70
CA GLY A 117 -14.48 -16.43 10.04
C GLY A 117 -15.42 -16.88 8.93
N HIS A 118 -15.12 -18.03 8.32
CA HIS A 118 -15.80 -18.59 7.14
C HIS A 118 -17.32 -18.63 7.24
N TRP A 119 -17.86 -19.09 8.36
CA TRP A 119 -19.29 -19.20 8.58
C TRP A 119 -19.90 -17.95 9.21
N GLY A 120 -19.07 -16.95 9.55
CA GLY A 120 -19.47 -15.74 10.25
C GLY A 120 -20.55 -14.93 9.54
N PRO A 121 -20.51 -14.72 8.20
CA PRO A 121 -21.57 -14.00 7.50
C PRO A 121 -22.97 -14.59 7.72
N LEU A 122 -23.08 -15.91 7.86
CA LEU A 122 -24.37 -16.59 8.05
C LEU A 122 -24.76 -16.79 9.51
N LEU A 123 -23.79 -17.01 10.40
CA LEU A 123 -24.06 -17.43 11.77
C LEU A 123 -23.84 -16.32 12.82
N GLN A 124 -22.91 -15.38 12.56
CA GLN A 124 -22.61 -14.27 13.46
C GLN A 124 -23.26 -12.96 13.01
N HIS A 125 -23.39 -12.75 11.68
CA HIS A 125 -23.90 -11.52 11.09
C HIS A 125 -25.06 -11.77 10.11
N PRO A 126 -26.06 -12.63 10.44
CA PRO A 126 -27.14 -12.99 9.51
C PRO A 126 -27.97 -11.79 9.05
N ASP A 127 -28.27 -10.85 9.96
CA ASP A 127 -29.08 -9.68 9.64
C ASP A 127 -28.33 -8.71 8.71
N VAL A 128 -27.03 -8.50 8.94
CA VAL A 128 -26.19 -7.66 8.08
C VAL A 128 -26.09 -8.27 6.69
N THR A 129 -25.83 -9.56 6.63
CA THR A 129 -25.72 -10.32 5.38
C THR A 129 -27.02 -10.29 4.60
N ALA A 130 -28.15 -10.56 5.27
CA ALA A 130 -29.48 -10.52 4.65
C ALA A 130 -29.85 -9.12 4.14
N ASN A 131 -29.51 -8.06 4.89
CA ASN A 131 -29.72 -6.70 4.48
C ASN A 131 -28.89 -6.33 3.24
N TRP A 132 -27.61 -6.72 3.21
CA TRP A 132 -26.75 -6.49 2.05
C TRP A 132 -27.22 -7.23 0.80
N ILE A 133 -27.71 -8.46 0.95
CA ILE A 133 -28.28 -9.23 -0.16
C ILE A 133 -29.53 -8.56 -0.68
N ARG A 134 -30.44 -8.11 0.22
CA ARG A 134 -31.69 -7.43 -0.16
C ARG A 134 -31.42 -6.10 -0.88
N GLU A 135 -30.51 -5.30 -0.36
CA GLU A 135 -30.08 -4.02 -0.96
C GLU A 135 -29.52 -4.24 -2.37
N PHE A 136 -28.71 -5.28 -2.54
CA PHE A 136 -28.14 -5.64 -3.84
C PHE A 136 -29.21 -6.10 -4.82
N ILE A 137 -30.16 -6.97 -4.40
CA ILE A 137 -31.27 -7.44 -5.25
C ILE A 137 -32.11 -6.26 -5.72
N HIS A 138 -32.53 -5.37 -4.81
CA HIS A 138 -33.30 -4.20 -5.20
C HIS A 138 -32.58 -3.31 -6.22
N HIS A 139 -31.26 -3.16 -6.08
CA HIS A 139 -30.46 -2.42 -7.04
C HIS A 139 -30.44 -3.09 -8.42
N ILE A 140 -30.28 -4.39 -8.49
CA ILE A 140 -30.30 -5.15 -9.76
C ILE A 140 -31.69 -5.09 -10.42
N GLU A 141 -32.75 -5.00 -9.62
CA GLU A 141 -34.13 -4.84 -10.09
C GLU A 141 -34.45 -3.39 -10.51
N GLY A 142 -33.49 -2.45 -10.45
CA GLY A 142 -33.60 -1.09 -10.98
C GLY A 142 -33.74 0.00 -9.94
N ALA A 143 -33.67 -0.31 -8.63
CA ALA A 143 -33.63 0.72 -7.61
C ALA A 143 -32.26 1.44 -7.59
N PRO A 144 -32.22 2.75 -7.24
CA PRO A 144 -30.95 3.46 -7.09
C PRO A 144 -30.09 2.76 -6.04
N ALA A 145 -28.78 2.61 -6.33
CA ALA A 145 -27.85 2.07 -5.35
C ALA A 145 -27.74 3.01 -4.14
N ALA A 146 -27.99 2.48 -2.94
CA ALA A 146 -27.71 3.19 -1.70
C ALA A 146 -26.20 3.50 -1.58
N GLY A 147 -25.84 4.56 -0.87
CA GLY A 147 -24.45 5.01 -0.75
C GLY A 147 -23.45 3.91 -0.37
N PRO A 148 -23.73 3.04 0.63
CA PRO A 148 -22.86 1.92 0.96
C PRO A 148 -22.70 0.90 -0.17
N LEU A 149 -23.74 0.57 -0.90
CA LEU A 149 -23.70 -0.33 -2.05
C LEU A 149 -22.90 0.29 -3.20
N GLN A 150 -23.13 1.56 -3.49
CA GLN A 150 -22.39 2.26 -4.54
C GLN A 150 -20.89 2.29 -4.28
N ARG A 151 -20.48 2.48 -3.01
CA ARG A 151 -19.06 2.45 -2.61
C ARG A 151 -18.45 1.05 -2.67
N SER A 152 -19.23 0.00 -2.60
CA SER A 152 -18.75 -1.38 -2.67
C SER A 152 -18.59 -1.91 -4.10
N LYS A 153 -18.96 -1.11 -5.11
CA LYS A 153 -18.80 -1.48 -6.52
C LYS A 153 -17.31 -1.53 -6.86
N VAL A 154 -16.88 -2.68 -7.39
CA VAL A 154 -15.51 -2.89 -7.86
C VAL A 154 -15.47 -2.58 -9.35
N THR A 155 -14.48 -1.85 -9.79
CA THR A 155 -14.29 -1.60 -11.23
C THR A 155 -13.84 -2.89 -11.88
N THR A 156 -14.70 -3.43 -12.73
CA THR A 156 -14.44 -4.67 -13.49
C THR A 156 -13.86 -4.31 -14.84
N GLY A 157 -12.95 -5.14 -15.35
CA GLY A 157 -12.33 -4.92 -16.68
C GLY A 157 -11.00 -4.18 -16.66
N HIS A 158 -10.49 -3.80 -15.48
CA HIS A 158 -9.08 -3.39 -15.34
C HIS A 158 -8.21 -4.59 -14.97
N PRO A 159 -6.93 -4.60 -15.41
CA PRO A 159 -6.02 -5.64 -14.97
C PRO A 159 -6.01 -5.66 -13.44
N THR A 160 -6.46 -6.78 -12.87
CA THR A 160 -6.37 -7.04 -11.44
C THR A 160 -4.90 -7.13 -11.08
N GLY A 161 -4.34 -6.00 -10.70
CA GLY A 161 -2.96 -5.95 -10.26
C GLY A 161 -2.85 -6.40 -8.81
N PRO A 162 -1.64 -6.70 -8.36
CA PRO A 162 -1.37 -7.18 -6.99
C PRO A 162 -1.75 -6.17 -5.88
N ASP A 163 -2.07 -4.94 -6.25
CA ASP A 163 -2.52 -3.89 -5.34
C ASP A 163 -3.99 -3.49 -5.55
N SER A 164 -4.76 -4.34 -6.23
CA SER A 164 -6.20 -4.13 -6.44
C SER A 164 -6.94 -4.02 -5.11
N GLY A 165 -7.80 -3.02 -5.00
CA GLY A 165 -8.54 -2.71 -3.78
C GLY A 165 -7.75 -2.01 -2.69
N LYS A 166 -6.43 -1.80 -2.85
CA LYS A 166 -5.62 -1.01 -1.91
C LYS A 166 -5.79 0.49 -2.15
N ARG A 167 -5.74 1.25 -1.09
CA ARG A 167 -5.76 2.72 -1.06
C ARG A 167 -4.37 3.23 -0.77
N VAL A 168 -3.82 3.99 -1.71
CA VAL A 168 -2.45 4.50 -1.64
C VAL A 168 -2.49 6.03 -1.58
N ILE A 169 -1.96 6.61 -0.51
CA ILE A 169 -1.86 8.05 -0.34
C ILE A 169 -0.43 8.48 -0.66
N ILE A 170 -0.26 9.44 -1.57
CA ILE A 170 1.08 9.90 -1.98
C ILE A 170 1.16 11.41 -1.86
N THR A 171 2.11 11.91 -1.07
CA THR A 171 2.40 13.34 -0.97
C THR A 171 3.46 13.77 -1.99
N GLY A 172 3.34 14.97 -2.53
CA GLY A 172 4.21 15.43 -3.61
C GLY A 172 4.02 14.62 -4.90
N ALA A 173 2.77 14.22 -5.18
CA ALA A 173 2.43 13.36 -6.31
C ALA A 173 2.28 14.15 -7.64
N GLY A 174 2.44 15.46 -7.64
CA GLY A 174 2.35 16.28 -8.84
C GLY A 174 3.48 16.05 -9.83
N SER A 175 4.68 15.68 -9.36
CA SER A 175 5.85 15.53 -10.22
C SER A 175 6.86 14.49 -9.71
N GLY A 176 7.89 14.22 -10.53
CA GLY A 176 9.06 13.44 -10.15
C GLY A 176 8.74 12.04 -9.60
N ILE A 177 9.39 11.69 -8.47
CA ILE A 177 9.23 10.38 -7.84
C ILE A 177 7.78 10.14 -7.41
N GLY A 178 7.11 11.14 -6.84
CA GLY A 178 5.73 11.00 -6.37
C GLY A 178 4.76 10.67 -7.49
N ARG A 179 4.89 11.37 -8.64
CA ARG A 179 4.07 11.10 -9.83
C ARG A 179 4.31 9.69 -10.37
N GLU A 180 5.55 9.28 -10.57
CA GLU A 180 5.86 7.95 -11.09
C GLU A 180 5.43 6.84 -10.11
N THR A 181 5.52 7.10 -8.79
CA THR A 181 5.01 6.18 -7.76
C THR A 181 3.49 6.05 -7.84
N ALA A 182 2.78 7.17 -8.08
CA ALA A 182 1.33 7.16 -8.26
C ALA A 182 0.92 6.32 -9.49
N LEU A 183 1.59 6.52 -10.62
CA LEU A 183 1.39 5.73 -11.83
C LEU A 183 1.71 4.24 -11.61
N ALA A 184 2.81 3.94 -10.89
CA ALA A 184 3.21 2.56 -10.63
C ALA A 184 2.17 1.79 -9.80
N PHE A 185 1.65 2.38 -8.72
CA PHE A 185 0.60 1.75 -7.91
C PHE A 185 -0.74 1.67 -8.63
N ALA A 186 -1.10 2.70 -9.41
CA ALA A 186 -2.32 2.69 -10.20
C ALA A 186 -2.33 1.58 -11.27
N ARG A 187 -1.21 1.37 -12.00
CA ARG A 187 -1.05 0.26 -12.95
C ARG A 187 -1.14 -1.12 -12.30
N ARG A 188 -0.97 -1.18 -10.99
CA ARG A 188 -1.12 -2.39 -10.17
C ARG A 188 -2.52 -2.54 -9.58
N GLY A 189 -3.46 -1.67 -9.97
CA GLY A 189 -4.87 -1.73 -9.58
C GLY A 189 -5.22 -1.00 -8.29
N ALA A 190 -4.31 -0.23 -7.70
CA ALA A 190 -4.61 0.54 -6.49
C ALA A 190 -5.44 1.79 -6.81
N LEU A 191 -6.32 2.18 -5.88
CA LEU A 191 -6.88 3.53 -5.83
C LEU A 191 -5.83 4.48 -5.25
N VAL A 192 -5.39 5.46 -6.03
CA VAL A 192 -4.33 6.39 -5.63
C VAL A 192 -4.88 7.78 -5.32
N VAL A 193 -4.55 8.30 -4.13
CA VAL A 193 -4.79 9.70 -3.78
C VAL A 193 -3.52 10.50 -4.02
N CYS A 194 -3.52 11.26 -5.11
CA CYS A 194 -2.43 12.16 -5.48
C CYS A 194 -2.57 13.48 -4.69
N THR A 195 -1.61 13.78 -3.80
CA THR A 195 -1.65 15.04 -3.06
C THR A 195 -0.40 15.87 -3.34
N ASP A 196 -0.59 17.17 -3.48
CA ASP A 196 0.49 18.13 -3.72
C ASP A 196 0.08 19.51 -3.21
N ILE A 197 1.07 20.38 -2.91
CA ILE A 197 0.83 21.80 -2.63
C ILE A 197 0.29 22.52 -3.89
N ASN A 198 0.74 22.07 -5.06
CA ASN A 198 0.19 22.45 -6.36
C ASN A 198 -0.96 21.50 -6.74
N SER A 199 -2.19 21.97 -6.51
CA SER A 199 -3.40 21.19 -6.80
C SER A 199 -3.57 20.83 -8.27
N GLU A 200 -3.07 21.62 -9.20
CA GLU A 200 -3.18 21.37 -10.64
C GLU A 200 -2.27 20.24 -11.09
N GLU A 201 -1.04 20.18 -10.57
CA GLU A 201 -0.11 19.10 -10.85
C GLU A 201 -0.61 17.75 -10.26
N ALA A 202 -1.15 17.78 -9.01
CA ALA A 202 -1.80 16.61 -8.43
C ALA A 202 -2.97 16.10 -9.28
N ALA A 203 -3.82 17.05 -9.74
CA ALA A 203 -4.95 16.72 -10.61
C ALA A 203 -4.50 16.24 -12.00
N ALA A 204 -3.40 16.76 -12.54
CA ALA A 204 -2.83 16.28 -13.81
C ALA A 204 -2.35 14.83 -13.69
N THR A 205 -1.69 14.49 -12.60
CA THR A 205 -1.28 13.10 -12.33
C THR A 205 -2.49 12.17 -12.22
N ALA A 206 -3.52 12.57 -11.46
CA ALA A 206 -4.76 11.79 -11.33
C ALA A 206 -5.45 11.60 -12.68
N ARG A 207 -5.54 12.66 -13.53
CA ARG A 207 -6.09 12.52 -14.88
C ARG A 207 -5.29 11.57 -15.76
N THR A 208 -3.97 11.57 -15.68
CA THR A 208 -3.12 10.61 -16.40
C THR A 208 -3.44 9.19 -16.01
N ILE A 209 -3.56 8.92 -14.70
CA ILE A 209 -3.93 7.59 -14.18
C ILE A 209 -5.30 7.17 -14.71
N THR A 210 -6.30 8.06 -14.63
CA THR A 210 -7.65 7.75 -15.11
C THR A 210 -7.69 7.52 -16.63
N ALA A 211 -6.89 8.28 -17.40
CA ALA A 211 -6.77 8.08 -18.85
C ALA A 211 -6.09 6.74 -19.23
N GLU A 212 -5.19 6.23 -18.36
CA GLU A 212 -4.59 4.90 -18.49
C GLU A 212 -5.52 3.79 -17.96
N GLY A 213 -6.71 4.16 -17.46
CA GLY A 213 -7.71 3.22 -16.98
C GLY A 213 -7.58 2.86 -15.50
N GLY A 214 -6.71 3.51 -14.73
CA GLY A 214 -6.57 3.36 -13.29
C GLY A 214 -7.55 4.24 -12.49
N GLU A 215 -7.55 4.08 -11.17
CA GLU A 215 -8.36 4.86 -10.24
C GLU A 215 -7.50 5.86 -9.47
N ALA A 216 -7.85 7.14 -9.55
CA ALA A 216 -7.14 8.18 -8.81
C ALA A 216 -8.04 9.33 -8.38
N LEU A 217 -7.72 9.90 -7.22
CA LEU A 217 -8.27 11.13 -6.69
C LEU A 217 -7.15 12.14 -6.50
N SER A 218 -7.47 13.42 -6.51
CA SER A 218 -6.47 14.47 -6.24
C SER A 218 -6.92 15.39 -5.12
N ARG A 219 -5.95 15.85 -4.30
CA ARG A 219 -6.19 16.81 -3.22
C ARG A 219 -5.02 17.76 -3.05
N LYS A 220 -5.33 19.05 -2.80
CA LYS A 220 -4.33 20.00 -2.37
C LYS A 220 -3.91 19.69 -0.94
N CYS A 221 -2.59 19.62 -0.68
CA CYS A 221 -2.07 19.44 0.65
C CYS A 221 -0.69 20.10 0.79
N ASP A 222 -0.56 20.96 1.79
CA ASP A 222 0.74 21.46 2.26
C ASP A 222 1.18 20.59 3.45
N VAL A 223 2.17 19.73 3.22
CA VAL A 223 2.66 18.79 4.25
C VAL A 223 3.35 19.47 5.43
N SER A 224 3.85 20.71 5.25
CA SER A 224 4.46 21.51 6.34
C SER A 224 3.43 22.11 7.29
N ASN A 225 2.16 22.12 6.90
CA ASN A 225 1.05 22.68 7.66
C ASN A 225 0.24 21.56 8.34
N THR A 226 0.28 21.51 9.66
CA THR A 226 -0.42 20.50 10.46
C THR A 226 -1.92 20.43 10.14
N ARG A 227 -2.61 21.59 10.07
CA ARG A 227 -4.05 21.65 9.76
C ARG A 227 -4.37 21.08 8.37
N SER A 228 -3.50 21.37 7.39
CA SER A 228 -3.65 20.84 6.03
C SER A 228 -3.54 19.31 6.02
N MET A 229 -2.60 18.74 6.77
CA MET A 229 -2.43 17.29 6.90
C MET A 229 -3.57 16.64 7.68
N GLU A 230 -4.04 17.27 8.76
CA GLU A 230 -5.21 16.79 9.52
C GLU A 230 -6.48 16.79 8.65
N ALA A 231 -6.70 17.85 7.86
CA ALA A 231 -7.82 17.92 6.93
C ALA A 231 -7.76 16.82 5.84
N LEU A 232 -6.57 16.53 5.31
CA LEU A 232 -6.36 15.43 4.39
C LEU A 232 -6.68 14.09 5.05
N ALA A 233 -6.14 13.85 6.24
CA ALA A 233 -6.35 12.58 6.96
C ALA A 233 -7.83 12.36 7.30
N THR A 234 -8.52 13.38 7.81
CA THR A 234 -9.97 13.33 8.10
C THR A 234 -10.79 13.04 6.83
N TRP A 235 -10.42 13.67 5.72
CA TRP A 235 -11.09 13.40 4.45
C TRP A 235 -10.86 11.97 3.97
N VAL A 236 -9.62 11.47 4.03
CA VAL A 236 -9.28 10.08 3.65
C VAL A 236 -10.10 9.10 4.49
N GLU A 237 -10.12 9.28 5.80
CA GLU A 237 -10.86 8.41 6.73
C GLU A 237 -12.35 8.38 6.41
N LYS A 238 -12.94 9.55 6.18
CA LYS A 238 -14.38 9.67 5.90
C LYS A 238 -14.79 9.08 4.55
N GLU A 239 -14.01 9.33 3.50
CA GLU A 239 -14.39 8.95 2.13
C GLU A 239 -13.89 7.57 1.74
N LEU A 240 -12.74 7.14 2.28
CA LEU A 240 -12.05 5.93 1.86
C LEU A 240 -11.82 4.92 2.99
N GLY A 241 -11.86 5.35 4.25
CA GLY A 241 -11.37 4.58 5.39
C GLY A 241 -9.84 4.65 5.51
N ALA A 242 -9.23 3.87 6.42
CA ALA A 242 -7.78 3.87 6.59
C ALA A 242 -7.07 3.46 5.29
N PRO A 243 -5.97 4.12 4.93
CA PRO A 243 -5.18 3.74 3.77
C PRO A 243 -4.44 2.41 4.02
N ASP A 244 -4.09 1.70 2.94
CA ASP A 244 -3.27 0.51 2.99
C ASP A 244 -1.78 0.85 2.83
N ILE A 245 -1.47 1.89 2.05
CA ILE A 245 -0.10 2.36 1.82
C ILE A 245 -0.06 3.89 1.88
N VAL A 246 0.94 4.43 2.57
CA VAL A 246 1.21 5.87 2.61
C VAL A 246 2.63 6.13 2.14
N VAL A 247 2.80 7.01 1.16
CA VAL A 247 4.11 7.43 0.65
C VAL A 247 4.33 8.90 0.97
N ASN A 248 5.10 9.16 2.01
CA ASN A 248 5.55 10.49 2.40
C ASN A 248 6.72 10.89 1.50
N ASN A 249 6.39 11.44 0.32
CA ASN A 249 7.37 11.75 -0.71
C ASN A 249 7.64 13.26 -0.86
N ALA A 250 6.71 14.12 -0.49
CA ALA A 250 6.90 15.57 -0.63
C ALA A 250 8.24 16.04 -0.02
N GLY A 251 8.99 16.83 -0.76
CA GLY A 251 10.30 17.31 -0.34
C GLY A 251 10.83 18.45 -1.20
N ILE A 252 11.69 19.26 -0.61
CA ILE A 252 12.37 20.40 -1.28
C ILE A 252 13.88 20.30 -1.11
N GLY A 253 14.61 20.80 -2.09
CA GLY A 253 16.07 20.91 -2.07
C GLY A 253 16.53 22.28 -1.57
N LEU A 254 17.58 22.28 -0.76
CA LEU A 254 18.30 23.49 -0.37
C LEU A 254 19.81 23.20 -0.37
N SER A 255 20.58 24.09 -1.01
CA SER A 255 22.03 24.06 -1.02
C SER A 255 22.58 25.39 -0.53
N GLY A 256 23.54 25.37 0.36
CA GLY A 256 24.22 26.54 0.91
C GLY A 256 25.00 26.18 2.15
N SER A 257 25.97 27.02 2.54
CA SER A 257 26.71 26.83 3.79
C SER A 257 25.81 27.07 5.01
N LEU A 258 26.28 26.62 6.19
CA LEU A 258 25.56 26.89 7.44
C LEU A 258 25.38 28.36 7.70
N LEU A 259 26.41 29.19 7.40
CA LEU A 259 26.40 30.60 7.70
C LEU A 259 25.51 31.41 6.75
N ASP A 260 25.38 30.99 5.50
CA ASP A 260 24.52 31.62 4.52
C ASP A 260 23.05 31.20 4.64
N THR A 261 22.79 30.04 5.26
CA THR A 261 21.43 29.47 5.39
C THR A 261 20.72 30.09 6.59
N SER A 262 19.68 30.89 6.34
CA SER A 262 18.92 31.57 7.39
C SER A 262 18.08 30.56 8.22
N VAL A 263 17.69 30.97 9.43
CA VAL A 263 16.76 30.20 10.28
C VAL A 263 15.44 29.92 9.55
N LYS A 264 14.97 30.87 8.74
CA LYS A 264 13.75 30.67 7.92
C LYS A 264 13.92 29.59 6.88
N ASP A 265 15.08 29.48 6.25
CA ASP A 265 15.38 28.42 5.28
C ASP A 265 15.45 27.04 5.97
N TRP A 266 16.08 26.97 7.15
CA TRP A 266 16.06 25.77 7.98
C TRP A 266 14.64 25.34 8.34
N GLN A 267 13.82 26.26 8.82
CA GLN A 267 12.43 26.01 9.17
C GLN A 267 11.63 25.49 7.97
N GLN A 268 11.83 26.09 6.79
CA GLN A 268 11.16 25.66 5.57
C GLN A 268 11.55 24.24 5.17
N VAL A 269 12.85 23.92 5.15
CA VAL A 269 13.34 22.57 4.77
C VAL A 269 12.89 21.53 5.79
N LEU A 270 13.05 21.79 7.07
CA LEU A 270 12.61 20.87 8.13
C LEU A 270 11.07 20.73 8.13
N GLY A 271 10.34 21.82 7.88
CA GLY A 271 8.88 21.82 7.79
C GLY A 271 8.38 20.84 6.73
N VAL A 272 8.93 20.90 5.52
CA VAL A 272 8.52 20.01 4.43
C VAL A 272 9.13 18.61 4.58
N ASN A 273 10.48 18.54 4.66
CA ASN A 273 11.19 17.27 4.53
C ASN A 273 11.09 16.36 5.75
N LEU A 274 10.91 16.92 6.95
CA LEU A 274 10.86 16.16 8.20
C LEU A 274 9.46 16.20 8.82
N TRP A 275 8.93 17.38 9.11
CA TRP A 275 7.60 17.50 9.74
C TRP A 275 6.50 16.95 8.84
N GLY A 276 6.58 17.15 7.52
CA GLY A 276 5.64 16.54 6.57
C GLY A 276 5.61 15.02 6.66
N VAL A 277 6.78 14.39 6.79
CA VAL A 277 6.91 12.94 6.99
C VAL A 277 6.33 12.51 8.35
N ILE A 278 6.63 13.26 9.41
CA ILE A 278 6.10 12.96 10.75
C ILE A 278 4.58 13.09 10.77
N HIS A 279 4.01 14.15 10.19
CA HIS A 279 2.57 14.34 10.11
C HIS A 279 1.88 13.20 9.37
N GLY A 280 2.35 12.87 8.17
CA GLY A 280 1.78 11.79 7.36
C GLY A 280 1.87 10.43 8.07
N SER A 281 3.04 10.10 8.59
CA SER A 281 3.24 8.85 9.33
C SER A 281 2.33 8.75 10.55
N ARG A 282 2.27 9.79 11.38
CA ARG A 282 1.50 9.80 12.62
C ARG A 282 -0.01 9.70 12.38
N LEU A 283 -0.53 10.51 11.45
CA LEU A 283 -1.98 10.56 11.20
C LEU A 283 -2.49 9.27 10.57
N PHE A 284 -1.79 8.75 9.57
CA PHE A 284 -2.25 7.58 8.86
C PHE A 284 -1.93 6.26 9.59
N ALA A 285 -0.80 6.17 10.32
CA ALA A 285 -0.58 5.03 11.23
C ALA A 285 -1.71 4.91 12.25
N ARG A 286 -2.15 6.05 12.83
CA ARG A 286 -3.26 6.06 13.77
C ARG A 286 -4.54 5.50 13.15
N GLN A 287 -4.90 5.92 11.93
CA GLN A 287 -6.06 5.38 11.22
C GLN A 287 -5.95 3.88 10.95
N MET A 288 -4.75 3.41 10.56
CA MET A 288 -4.51 1.97 10.35
C MET A 288 -4.71 1.19 11.65
N ILE A 289 -4.16 1.68 12.77
CA ILE A 289 -4.27 1.05 14.09
C ILE A 289 -5.73 1.05 14.58
N ASP A 290 -6.39 2.21 14.54
CA ASP A 290 -7.77 2.38 15.07
C ASP A 290 -8.79 1.51 14.28
N GLN A 291 -8.49 1.19 13.02
CA GLN A 291 -9.30 0.29 12.17
C GLN A 291 -8.79 -1.15 12.15
N GLY A 292 -7.77 -1.50 12.95
CA GLY A 292 -7.20 -2.85 13.01
C GLY A 292 -6.61 -3.33 11.69
N ARG A 293 -6.12 -2.43 10.82
CA ARG A 293 -5.64 -2.77 9.49
C ARG A 293 -4.12 -2.83 9.45
N ALA A 294 -3.61 -3.90 8.88
CA ALA A 294 -2.22 -3.95 8.44
C ALA A 294 -2.01 -2.92 7.32
N GLY A 295 -0.81 -2.34 7.25
CA GLY A 295 -0.50 -1.34 6.25
C GLY A 295 0.98 -1.16 6.00
N HIS A 296 1.35 -0.17 5.19
CA HIS A 296 2.75 0.16 4.95
C HIS A 296 2.98 1.66 4.81
N ILE A 297 3.99 2.17 5.50
CA ILE A 297 4.42 3.58 5.43
C ILE A 297 5.77 3.64 4.73
N VAL A 298 5.85 4.42 3.66
CA VAL A 298 7.08 4.68 2.92
C VAL A 298 7.50 6.12 3.14
N ASN A 299 8.70 6.35 3.63
CA ASN A 299 9.28 7.66 3.83
C ASN A 299 10.44 7.90 2.86
N ILE A 300 10.38 8.98 2.08
CA ILE A 300 11.45 9.30 1.14
C ILE A 300 12.53 10.10 1.84
N ALA A 301 13.61 9.40 2.19
CA ALA A 301 14.86 9.97 2.65
C ALA A 301 15.74 10.44 1.47
N SER A 302 17.02 10.16 1.48
CA SER A 302 17.97 10.45 0.39
C SER A 302 19.29 9.72 0.66
N ALA A 303 20.12 9.52 -0.35
CA ALA A 303 21.52 9.14 -0.19
C ALA A 303 22.31 10.15 0.66
N ALA A 304 21.90 11.42 0.66
CA ALA A 304 22.43 12.47 1.54
C ALA A 304 22.23 12.18 3.03
N ALA A 305 21.36 11.22 3.39
CA ALA A 305 21.21 10.77 4.78
C ALA A 305 22.42 9.93 5.27
N PHE A 306 23.20 9.37 4.36
CA PHE A 306 24.30 8.46 4.71
C PHE A 306 25.65 9.15 4.88
N MET A 307 25.80 10.37 4.33
CA MET A 307 27.07 11.08 4.34
C MET A 307 26.91 12.57 4.64
N PRO A 308 27.81 13.15 5.41
CA PRO A 308 27.83 14.60 5.59
C PRO A 308 28.17 15.32 4.28
N SER A 309 27.71 16.59 4.14
CA SER A 309 28.04 17.44 3.01
C SER A 309 28.10 18.90 3.48
N ARG A 310 29.20 19.58 3.19
CA ARG A 310 29.34 21.02 3.52
C ARG A 310 28.38 21.92 2.73
N MET A 311 27.93 21.44 1.57
CA MET A 311 27.03 22.22 0.69
C MET A 311 25.53 21.97 0.95
N LEU A 312 25.19 20.97 1.75
CA LEU A 312 23.82 20.55 1.96
C LEU A 312 23.46 20.34 3.45
N PRO A 313 23.95 21.16 4.40
CA PRO A 313 23.80 20.86 5.84
C PRO A 313 22.33 20.72 6.25
N ALA A 314 21.45 21.65 5.84
CA ALA A 314 20.04 21.60 6.19
C ALA A 314 19.31 20.43 5.52
N TYR A 315 19.58 20.19 4.24
CA TYR A 315 18.97 19.10 3.49
C TYR A 315 19.42 17.72 4.03
N ALA A 316 20.73 17.51 4.17
CA ALA A 316 21.29 16.27 4.68
C ALA A 316 20.78 15.96 6.11
N THR A 317 20.76 16.97 6.99
CA THR A 317 20.19 16.83 8.34
C THR A 317 18.72 16.40 8.28
N SER A 318 17.89 17.04 7.45
CA SER A 318 16.49 16.67 7.31
C SER A 318 16.32 15.22 6.85
N LYS A 319 17.12 14.77 5.88
CA LYS A 319 17.03 13.41 5.33
C LYS A 319 17.62 12.35 6.25
N SER A 320 18.67 12.67 7.02
CA SER A 320 19.18 11.80 8.09
C SER A 320 18.16 11.63 9.22
N ALA A 321 17.46 12.71 9.59
CA ALA A 321 16.39 12.65 10.56
C ALA A 321 15.22 11.77 10.07
N VAL A 322 14.83 11.87 8.79
CA VAL A 322 13.79 10.99 8.20
C VAL A 322 14.24 9.52 8.23
N LEU A 323 15.50 9.22 7.91
CA LEU A 323 16.01 7.86 7.96
C LEU A 323 15.92 7.28 9.38
N MET A 324 16.43 7.99 10.38
CA MET A 324 16.39 7.54 11.78
C MET A 324 14.94 7.45 12.30
N PHE A 325 14.10 8.46 11.99
CA PHE A 325 12.68 8.43 12.32
C PHE A 325 11.99 7.18 11.77
N SER A 326 12.28 6.81 10.52
CA SER A 326 11.68 5.63 9.88
C SER A 326 12.10 4.33 10.54
N GLU A 327 13.35 4.21 10.98
CA GLU A 327 13.82 3.02 11.72
C GLU A 327 13.17 2.93 13.12
N CYS A 328 13.03 4.05 13.83
CA CYS A 328 12.31 4.09 15.11
C CYS A 328 10.82 3.74 14.92
N LEU A 329 10.17 4.37 13.93
CA LEU A 329 8.77 4.12 13.61
C LEU A 329 8.53 2.65 13.22
N ARG A 330 9.47 2.03 12.49
CA ARG A 330 9.37 0.62 12.13
C ARG A 330 9.33 -0.28 13.36
N ALA A 331 10.17 0.00 14.35
CA ALA A 331 10.20 -0.77 15.59
C ALA A 331 8.89 -0.64 16.38
N GLU A 332 8.28 0.57 16.40
CA GLU A 332 7.02 0.82 17.07
C GLU A 332 5.82 0.19 16.31
N MET A 333 5.81 0.23 14.98
CA MET A 333 4.71 -0.24 14.16
C MET A 333 4.66 -1.76 13.95
N ASP A 334 5.70 -2.47 14.32
CA ASP A 334 5.81 -3.93 14.14
C ASP A 334 4.69 -4.68 14.89
N GLU A 335 4.35 -4.26 16.10
CA GLU A 335 3.26 -4.84 16.90
C GLU A 335 1.86 -4.65 16.28
N HIS A 336 1.73 -3.69 15.36
CA HIS A 336 0.49 -3.38 14.64
C HIS A 336 0.44 -3.97 13.23
N ASN A 337 1.43 -4.77 12.82
CA ASN A 337 1.58 -5.29 11.45
C ASN A 337 1.63 -4.18 10.39
N ILE A 338 2.18 -3.02 10.74
CA ILE A 338 2.40 -1.91 9.82
C ILE A 338 3.88 -1.86 9.44
N GLY A 339 4.19 -2.14 8.17
CA GLY A 339 5.53 -2.05 7.64
C GLY A 339 6.00 -0.58 7.51
N VAL A 340 7.29 -0.35 7.67
CA VAL A 340 7.88 0.98 7.40
C VAL A 340 9.14 0.84 6.57
N SER A 341 9.24 1.63 5.49
CA SER A 341 10.39 1.65 4.59
C SER A 341 10.94 3.06 4.44
N ALA A 342 12.24 3.22 4.62
CA ALA A 342 12.98 4.42 4.25
C ALA A 342 13.63 4.23 2.87
N ILE A 343 13.18 4.99 1.89
CA ILE A 343 13.76 4.98 0.54
C ILE A 343 14.81 6.07 0.48
N CYS A 344 16.02 5.71 0.04
CA CYS A 344 17.15 6.63 -0.03
C CYS A 344 17.63 6.77 -1.48
N PRO A 345 16.94 7.61 -2.31
CA PRO A 345 17.37 7.86 -3.69
C PRO A 345 18.72 8.62 -3.73
N GLY A 346 19.53 8.30 -4.72
CA GLY A 346 20.73 9.07 -5.06
C GLY A 346 20.38 10.27 -5.96
N ILE A 347 21.15 10.44 -7.03
CA ILE A 347 20.96 11.51 -8.01
C ILE A 347 19.92 11.06 -9.03
N ILE A 348 18.69 11.54 -8.88
CA ILE A 348 17.53 11.16 -9.72
C ILE A 348 17.10 12.36 -10.58
N ASN A 349 16.88 12.15 -11.85
CA ASN A 349 16.42 13.20 -12.77
C ASN A 349 14.96 13.59 -12.47
N THR A 350 14.78 14.57 -11.60
CA THR A 350 13.48 15.08 -11.17
C THR A 350 13.44 16.60 -11.17
N PRO A 351 12.26 17.23 -11.17
CA PRO A 351 12.12 18.69 -11.05
C PRO A 351 12.69 19.28 -9.75
N ILE A 352 13.04 18.47 -8.77
CA ILE A 352 13.64 18.96 -7.51
C ILE A 352 14.91 19.79 -7.77
N THR A 353 15.68 19.46 -8.80
CA THR A 353 16.89 20.23 -9.18
C THR A 353 16.57 21.62 -9.65
N ARG A 354 15.48 21.80 -10.41
CA ARG A 354 14.99 23.11 -10.86
C ARG A 354 14.46 23.95 -9.69
N ASN A 355 13.91 23.28 -8.69
CA ASN A 355 13.30 23.89 -7.52
C ASN A 355 14.29 23.98 -6.34
N THR A 356 15.52 23.48 -6.47
CA THR A 356 16.56 23.63 -5.44
C THR A 356 16.98 25.10 -5.35
N ARG A 357 16.88 25.64 -4.14
CA ARG A 357 17.37 26.96 -3.84
C ARG A 357 18.85 26.86 -3.41
N PHE A 358 19.70 27.68 -4.06
CA PHE A 358 21.09 27.85 -3.68
C PHE A 358 21.20 29.17 -2.89
N VAL A 359 21.60 29.07 -1.63
CA VAL A 359 21.66 30.19 -0.72
C VAL A 359 23.05 30.84 -0.77
N GLY A 360 23.14 32.16 -0.57
CA GLY A 360 24.40 32.89 -0.61
C GLY A 360 24.90 33.23 -2.02
N VAL A 361 24.02 33.11 -3.04
CA VAL A 361 24.32 33.45 -4.44
C VAL A 361 23.27 34.42 -4.99
N ASP A 362 23.64 35.20 -6.02
CA ASP A 362 22.70 36.06 -6.75
C ASP A 362 21.79 35.25 -7.71
N ASP A 363 20.81 35.92 -8.31
CA ASP A 363 19.82 35.28 -9.19
C ASP A 363 20.43 34.67 -10.46
N ASP A 364 21.50 35.28 -10.99
CA ASP A 364 22.20 34.78 -12.20
C ASP A 364 22.97 33.49 -11.86
N GLU A 365 23.70 33.50 -10.76
CA GLU A 365 24.40 32.31 -10.25
C GLU A 365 23.44 31.21 -9.83
N GLN A 366 22.33 31.56 -9.19
CA GLN A 366 21.23 30.65 -8.88
C GLN A 366 20.76 29.93 -10.15
N SER A 367 20.44 30.68 -11.19
CA SER A 367 19.97 30.15 -12.47
C SER A 367 21.03 29.28 -13.16
N ARG A 368 22.30 29.67 -13.09
CA ARG A 368 23.44 28.93 -13.63
C ARG A 368 23.61 27.58 -12.93
N ARG A 369 23.59 27.57 -11.59
CA ARG A 369 23.73 26.34 -10.79
C ARG A 369 22.55 25.38 -11.01
N GLN A 370 21.33 25.90 -11.08
CA GLN A 370 20.16 25.07 -11.42
C GLN A 370 20.30 24.41 -12.79
N LYS A 371 20.70 25.15 -13.83
CA LYS A 371 20.92 24.60 -15.19
C LYS A 371 22.06 23.55 -15.21
N ASN A 372 23.13 23.77 -14.47
CA ASN A 372 24.23 22.82 -14.39
C ASN A 372 23.83 21.55 -13.64
N ALA A 373 23.12 21.69 -12.53
CA ALA A 373 22.55 20.56 -11.81
C ALA A 373 21.62 19.75 -12.73
N GLU A 374 20.71 20.43 -13.44
CA GLU A 374 19.80 19.76 -14.36
C GLU A 374 20.55 18.98 -15.45
N LYS A 375 21.57 19.55 -16.08
CA LYS A 375 22.41 18.86 -17.08
C LYS A 375 23.12 17.63 -16.49
N LEU A 376 23.63 17.73 -15.27
CA LEU A 376 24.30 16.63 -14.57
C LEU A 376 23.31 15.46 -14.31
N TYR A 377 22.10 15.79 -13.86
CA TYR A 377 21.07 14.81 -13.56
C TYR A 377 20.53 14.15 -14.82
N GLN A 378 20.36 14.92 -15.91
CA GLN A 378 19.96 14.39 -17.22
C GLN A 378 20.99 13.41 -17.79
N ARG A 379 22.30 13.71 -17.66
CA ARG A 379 23.39 12.84 -18.14
C ARG A 379 23.44 11.50 -17.41
N ARG A 380 23.00 11.44 -16.15
CA ARG A 380 23.02 10.21 -15.35
C ARG A 380 21.90 9.21 -15.69
N ALA A 381 20.89 9.62 -16.42
CA ALA A 381 19.79 8.78 -16.91
C ALA A 381 19.14 7.85 -15.86
N PHE A 382 19.24 8.18 -14.56
CA PHE A 382 18.50 7.46 -13.53
C PHE A 382 17.15 8.15 -13.32
N THR A 383 16.11 7.48 -13.75
CA THR A 383 14.77 8.03 -13.90
C THR A 383 13.90 7.79 -12.67
N PRO A 384 12.88 8.65 -12.40
CA PRO A 384 12.01 8.52 -11.24
C PRO A 384 11.22 7.22 -11.19
N ASP A 385 10.90 6.62 -12.35
CA ASP A 385 10.20 5.33 -12.45
C ASP A 385 10.97 4.19 -11.79
N ARG A 386 12.31 4.19 -11.86
CA ARG A 386 13.14 3.21 -11.13
C ARG A 386 13.02 3.35 -9.64
N VAL A 387 12.86 4.58 -9.12
CA VAL A 387 12.61 4.80 -7.71
C VAL A 387 11.21 4.33 -7.34
N ALA A 388 10.22 4.61 -8.18
CA ALA A 388 8.86 4.12 -8.01
C ALA A 388 8.81 2.59 -7.94
N GLN A 389 9.53 1.91 -8.83
CA GLN A 389 9.67 0.45 -8.80
C GLN A 389 10.29 -0.04 -7.48
N ALA A 390 11.36 0.62 -7.01
CA ALA A 390 12.00 0.29 -5.73
C ALA A 390 11.07 0.51 -4.53
N ILE A 391 10.20 1.54 -4.58
CA ILE A 391 9.16 1.77 -3.58
C ILE A 391 8.16 0.61 -3.56
N VAL A 392 7.65 0.22 -4.70
CA VAL A 392 6.73 -0.93 -4.83
C VAL A 392 7.36 -2.20 -4.26
N GLU A 393 8.59 -2.50 -4.66
CA GLU A 393 9.30 -3.68 -4.13
C GLU A 393 9.58 -3.59 -2.63
N ALA A 394 9.84 -2.39 -2.09
CA ALA A 394 10.05 -2.18 -0.67
C ALA A 394 8.80 -2.51 0.14
N VAL A 395 7.64 -2.11 -0.36
CA VAL A 395 6.33 -2.44 0.22
C VAL A 395 6.07 -3.95 0.18
N GLU A 396 6.23 -4.59 -1.00
CA GLU A 396 6.00 -6.02 -1.16
C GLU A 396 6.89 -6.90 -0.28
N LYS A 397 8.16 -6.51 -0.17
CA LYS A 397 9.19 -7.28 0.56
C LYS A 397 9.40 -6.80 1.99
N ASN A 398 8.63 -5.81 2.44
CA ASN A 398 8.74 -5.15 3.75
C ASN A 398 10.20 -4.77 4.10
N ARG A 399 10.90 -4.11 3.17
CA ARG A 399 12.30 -3.70 3.35
C ARG A 399 12.42 -2.47 4.22
N ALA A 400 13.32 -2.47 5.21
CA ALA A 400 13.49 -1.36 6.15
C ALA A 400 14.15 -0.13 5.50
N VAL A 401 15.34 -0.29 4.91
CA VAL A 401 16.12 0.78 4.28
C VAL A 401 16.51 0.37 2.88
N VAL A 402 16.19 1.22 1.89
CA VAL A 402 16.37 0.92 0.47
C VAL A 402 17.17 2.04 -0.21
N PRO A 403 18.49 1.91 -0.33
CA PRO A 403 19.28 2.78 -1.20
C PRO A 403 18.93 2.49 -2.66
N VAL A 404 18.59 3.55 -3.43
CA VAL A 404 18.13 3.39 -4.81
C VAL A 404 19.09 4.10 -5.74
N SER A 405 20.12 3.48 -6.11
CA SER A 405 21.12 3.78 -7.13
C SER A 405 22.50 3.30 -6.68
N PRO A 406 23.43 3.08 -7.60
CA PRO A 406 24.78 2.65 -7.23
C PRO A 406 25.52 3.59 -6.27
N GLU A 407 25.36 4.92 -6.48
CA GLU A 407 25.97 5.90 -5.60
C GLU A 407 25.33 5.93 -4.20
N ALA A 408 24.02 5.71 -4.07
CA ALA A 408 23.36 5.61 -2.77
C ALA A 408 23.88 4.41 -1.97
N LEU A 409 24.07 3.27 -2.64
CA LEU A 409 24.71 2.08 -2.07
C LEU A 409 26.13 2.38 -1.63
N GLY A 410 26.94 3.03 -2.49
CA GLY A 410 28.29 3.43 -2.17
C GLY A 410 28.36 4.37 -0.96
N MET A 411 27.49 5.39 -0.90
CA MET A 411 27.41 6.32 0.23
C MET A 411 26.99 5.61 1.52
N GLN A 412 26.05 4.68 1.48
CA GLN A 412 25.67 3.89 2.64
C GLN A 412 26.85 3.07 3.18
N TRP A 413 27.59 2.40 2.29
CA TRP A 413 28.78 1.62 2.65
C TRP A 413 29.90 2.50 3.24
N LEU A 414 30.22 3.61 2.58
CA LEU A 414 31.24 4.55 3.04
C LEU A 414 30.88 5.15 4.40
N GLY A 415 29.67 5.61 4.59
CA GLY A 415 29.21 6.17 5.87
C GLY A 415 29.24 5.16 7.01
N ARG A 416 28.93 3.88 6.72
CA ARG A 416 28.87 2.82 7.74
C ARG A 416 30.23 2.23 8.09
N PHE A 417 31.08 1.97 7.10
CA PHE A 417 32.32 1.21 7.31
C PHE A 417 33.59 2.06 7.29
N THR A 418 33.52 3.25 6.65
CA THR A 418 34.69 4.16 6.57
C THR A 418 34.29 5.61 6.90
N PRO A 419 33.76 5.88 8.11
CA PRO A 419 33.23 7.20 8.45
C PRO A 419 34.29 8.33 8.40
N SER A 420 35.54 8.00 8.59
CA SER A 420 36.63 8.98 8.46
C SER A 420 36.84 9.43 7.01
N LEU A 421 36.77 8.49 6.07
CA LEU A 421 36.81 8.81 4.62
C LEU A 421 35.60 9.61 4.19
N ALA A 422 34.43 9.24 4.69
CA ALA A 422 33.19 10.00 4.42
C ALA A 422 33.29 11.44 4.88
N ARG A 423 33.86 11.72 6.07
CA ARG A 423 34.11 13.06 6.59
C ARG A 423 35.11 13.85 5.75
N ASN A 424 36.18 13.20 5.26
CA ASN A 424 37.14 13.86 4.38
C ASN A 424 36.52 14.25 3.03
N LEU A 425 35.71 13.35 2.44
CA LEU A 425 34.98 13.62 1.21
C LEU A 425 33.94 14.74 1.36
N ALA A 426 33.36 14.90 2.54
CA ALA A 426 32.41 15.97 2.83
C ALA A 426 33.01 17.40 2.73
N GLN A 427 34.33 17.51 2.79
CA GLN A 427 35.05 18.80 2.66
C GLN A 427 35.20 19.25 1.21
N VAL A 428 35.01 18.32 0.25
CA VAL A 428 35.13 18.63 -1.18
C VAL A 428 33.88 19.39 -1.64
N GLU A 429 34.08 20.53 -2.28
CA GLU A 429 33.00 21.25 -2.95
C GLU A 429 32.63 20.54 -4.26
N PHE A 430 31.53 19.84 -4.25
CA PHE A 430 30.85 19.46 -5.48
C PHE A 430 29.91 20.62 -5.87
N THR A 431 30.42 21.61 -6.58
CA THR A 431 29.58 22.56 -7.29
C THR A 431 29.12 21.91 -8.60
N PRO A 432 27.81 21.70 -8.80
CA PRO A 432 27.28 21.24 -10.08
C PRO A 432 27.47 22.24 -11.21
#